data_fa2b7beaa00e713cf4f7e3fca7e86e7a
#
_entry.id   fa2b7beaa00e713cf4f7e3fca7e86e7a
#
_cell.length_a   1.000
_cell.length_b   1.000
_cell.length_c   1.000
_cell.angle_alpha   90.00
_cell.angle_beta   90.00
_cell.angle_gamma   90.00
#
_symmetry.space_group_name_H-M   'P 1'
#
loop_
_entity.id
_entity.type
_entity.pdbx_description
1 polymer ?
#
loop_
_entity_poly.entity_id
_entity_poly.type
_entity_poly.pdbx_seq_one_letter_code
_entity_poly.pdbx_strand_id
1 'polypeptide(L)'
;MGIVVRQSFLNLISIGVAFFIGAINTLYLYPTFLGSKFQGLVIALLAISNLIQPFISFGTQHAVIRYYSKYSKKNDKDGLLTLSILMPIVIVLLFVPLFLVYYDDIRQYLFQSDQSLSRYTYVILFIAISTSFFEVFYSWLRVKLKSVFGNFLKELYPRLLIAFLLIFYSIGLLNFESFVLFLIYGYYLRLL
;
A
#
# COMPACT_ATOMS: atom_id res chain seq x y z
N MET A 1 -28.13 16.58 8.22
CA MET A 1 -26.71 16.30 8.58
C MET A 1 -25.82 16.84 7.48
N GLY A 2 -24.78 17.60 7.84
CA GLY A 2 -23.83 18.14 6.84
C GLY A 2 -23.03 17.04 6.15
N ILE A 3 -22.58 17.30 4.92
CA ILE A 3 -21.78 16.36 4.10
C ILE A 3 -20.61 15.77 4.89
N VAL A 4 -19.94 16.60 5.69
CA VAL A 4 -18.78 16.20 6.50
C VAL A 4 -19.15 15.13 7.53
N VAL A 5 -20.25 15.32 8.27
CA VAL A 5 -20.70 14.36 9.30
C VAL A 5 -21.01 13.00 8.68
N ARG A 6 -21.72 13.00 7.53
CA ARG A 6 -22.03 11.76 6.78
C ARG A 6 -20.76 11.05 6.31
N GLN A 7 -19.80 11.80 5.78
CA GLN A 7 -18.54 11.20 5.34
C GLN A 7 -17.71 10.65 6.51
N SER A 8 -17.69 11.35 7.65
CA SER A 8 -16.99 10.88 8.85
C SER A 8 -17.59 9.58 9.37
N PHE A 9 -18.92 9.47 9.40
CA PHE A 9 -19.60 8.26 9.83
C PHE A 9 -19.33 7.07 8.88
N LEU A 10 -19.40 7.27 7.56
CA LEU A 10 -19.08 6.25 6.58
C LEU A 10 -17.59 5.82 6.64
N ASN A 11 -16.69 6.75 6.88
CA ASN A 11 -15.28 6.45 7.10
C ASN A 11 -15.07 5.59 8.35
N LEU A 12 -15.77 5.91 9.45
CA LEU A 12 -15.69 5.13 10.69
C LEU A 12 -16.16 3.68 10.48
N ILE A 13 -17.30 3.49 9.78
CA ILE A 13 -17.80 2.15 9.43
C ILE A 13 -16.78 1.40 8.56
N SER A 14 -16.25 2.06 7.52
CA SER A 14 -15.27 1.44 6.62
C SER A 14 -14.01 0.99 7.38
N ILE A 15 -13.50 1.81 8.31
CA ILE A 15 -12.34 1.46 9.14
C ILE A 15 -12.70 0.30 10.09
N GLY A 16 -13.88 0.31 10.71
CA GLY A 16 -14.32 -0.74 11.61
C GLY A 16 -14.44 -2.10 10.89
N VAL A 17 -15.07 -2.12 9.71
CA VAL A 17 -15.17 -3.34 8.87
C VAL A 17 -13.77 -3.80 8.44
N ALA A 18 -12.92 -2.88 8.01
CA ALA A 18 -11.55 -3.19 7.63
C ALA A 18 -10.74 -3.79 8.80
N PHE A 19 -10.88 -3.23 10.01
CA PHE A 19 -10.24 -3.77 11.21
C PHE A 19 -10.70 -5.20 11.50
N PHE A 20 -12.00 -5.47 11.43
CA PHE A 20 -12.56 -6.79 11.65
C PHE A 20 -12.05 -7.82 10.65
N ILE A 21 -12.05 -7.49 9.36
CA ILE A 21 -11.48 -8.36 8.32
C ILE A 21 -9.98 -8.57 8.52
N GLY A 22 -9.24 -7.51 8.88
CA GLY A 22 -7.82 -7.60 9.20
C GLY A 22 -7.54 -8.53 10.39
N ALA A 23 -8.38 -8.49 11.42
CA ALA A 23 -8.28 -9.39 12.56
C ALA A 23 -8.53 -10.85 12.14
N ILE A 24 -9.57 -11.12 11.34
CA ILE A 24 -9.84 -12.46 10.79
C ILE A 24 -8.64 -12.94 9.96
N ASN A 25 -8.10 -12.11 9.08
CA ASN A 25 -6.93 -12.46 8.30
C ASN A 25 -5.76 -12.87 9.21
N THR A 26 -5.42 -12.02 10.18
CA THR A 26 -4.20 -12.20 10.99
C THR A 26 -4.34 -13.33 11.99
N LEU A 27 -5.50 -13.48 12.64
CA LEU A 27 -5.71 -14.46 13.71
C LEU A 27 -6.13 -15.83 13.20
N TYR A 28 -6.78 -15.89 12.03
CA TYR A 28 -7.35 -17.14 11.54
C TYR A 28 -6.82 -17.53 10.14
N LEU A 29 -7.00 -16.70 9.12
CA LEU A 29 -6.71 -17.11 7.74
C LEU A 29 -5.21 -17.35 7.49
N TYR A 30 -4.35 -16.45 7.93
CA TYR A 30 -2.92 -16.61 7.77
C TYR A 30 -2.37 -17.86 8.47
N PRO A 31 -2.61 -18.06 9.79
CA PRO A 31 -2.07 -19.22 10.48
C PRO A 31 -2.59 -20.54 9.90
N THR A 32 -3.88 -20.57 9.52
CA THR A 32 -4.54 -21.79 9.04
C THR A 32 -4.06 -22.19 7.64
N PHE A 33 -3.89 -21.20 6.73
CA PHE A 33 -3.67 -21.51 5.31
C PHE A 33 -2.21 -21.37 4.88
N LEU A 34 -1.46 -20.39 5.39
CA LEU A 34 -0.07 -20.18 5.01
C LEU A 34 0.94 -20.79 5.98
N GLY A 35 0.53 -21.02 7.24
CA GLY A 35 1.44 -21.38 8.30
C GLY A 35 2.35 -20.22 8.75
N SER A 36 3.02 -20.38 9.90
CA SER A 36 3.77 -19.30 10.55
C SER A 36 4.91 -18.72 9.71
N LYS A 37 5.59 -19.56 8.92
CA LYS A 37 6.72 -19.15 8.08
C LYS A 37 6.33 -18.13 7.00
N PHE A 38 5.33 -18.47 6.17
CA PHE A 38 4.89 -17.60 5.08
C PHE A 38 4.04 -16.42 5.57
N GLN A 39 3.31 -16.62 6.68
CA GLN A 39 2.64 -15.51 7.37
C GLN A 39 3.64 -14.44 7.78
N GLY A 40 4.71 -14.83 8.49
CA GLY A 40 5.75 -13.91 8.93
C GLY A 40 6.39 -13.18 7.75
N LEU A 41 6.67 -13.90 6.66
CA LEU A 41 7.20 -13.29 5.43
C LEU A 41 6.27 -12.20 4.86
N VAL A 42 5.01 -12.52 4.62
CA VAL A 42 4.06 -11.55 4.02
C VAL A 42 3.90 -10.32 4.91
N ILE A 43 3.76 -10.51 6.23
CA ILE A 43 3.64 -9.39 7.17
C ILE A 43 4.91 -8.53 7.15
N ALA A 44 6.10 -9.14 7.15
CA ALA A 44 7.36 -8.41 7.10
C ALA A 44 7.52 -7.63 5.81
N LEU A 45 7.23 -8.24 4.64
CA LEU A 45 7.30 -7.57 3.34
C LEU A 45 6.38 -6.35 3.29
N LEU A 46 5.14 -6.47 3.75
CA LEU A 46 4.18 -5.37 3.80
C LEU A 46 4.61 -4.28 4.79
N ALA A 47 5.11 -4.66 5.97
CA ALA A 47 5.56 -3.71 6.99
C ALA A 47 6.74 -2.88 6.49
N ILE A 48 7.77 -3.53 5.90
CA ILE A 48 8.94 -2.84 5.36
C ILE A 48 8.56 -1.94 4.18
N SER A 49 7.66 -2.41 3.30
CA SER A 49 7.15 -1.59 2.19
C SER A 49 6.47 -0.31 2.69
N ASN A 50 5.68 -0.42 3.78
CA ASN A 50 5.03 0.73 4.40
C ASN A 50 6.01 1.68 5.09
N LEU A 51 7.15 1.18 5.60
CA LEU A 51 8.22 2.03 6.15
C LEU A 51 8.97 2.79 5.05
N ILE A 52 9.15 2.20 3.88
CA ILE A 52 9.82 2.83 2.73
C ILE A 52 8.90 3.85 2.03
N GLN A 53 7.60 3.60 2.02
CA GLN A 53 6.60 4.41 1.33
C GLN A 53 6.73 5.94 1.57
N PRO A 54 6.89 6.45 2.81
CA PRO A 54 7.02 7.89 3.05
C PRO A 54 8.27 8.52 2.42
N PHE A 55 9.34 7.76 2.29
CA PHE A 55 10.57 8.23 1.64
C PHE A 55 10.36 8.39 0.14
N ILE A 56 9.68 7.45 -0.53
CA ILE A 56 9.36 7.53 -1.96
C ILE A 56 8.36 8.65 -2.23
N SER A 57 7.30 8.77 -1.43
CA SER A 57 6.29 9.82 -1.59
C SER A 57 6.82 11.22 -1.25
N PHE A 58 7.94 11.32 -0.52
CA PHE A 58 8.62 12.54 -0.11
C PHE A 58 7.68 13.59 0.52
N GLY A 59 6.64 13.12 1.21
CA GLY A 59 5.67 13.99 1.88
C GLY A 59 4.72 14.77 0.94
N THR A 60 4.73 14.49 -0.37
CA THR A 60 3.91 15.21 -1.35
C THR A 60 2.42 15.12 -1.06
N GLN A 61 1.93 13.99 -0.50
CA GLN A 61 0.55 13.84 -0.04
C GLN A 61 0.17 14.88 1.02
N HIS A 62 1.08 15.24 1.92
CA HIS A 62 0.84 16.26 2.94
C HIS A 62 0.85 17.67 2.33
N ALA A 63 1.75 17.91 1.37
CA ALA A 63 1.79 19.17 0.64
C ALA A 63 0.47 19.43 -0.11
N VAL A 64 -0.08 18.42 -0.80
CA VAL A 64 -1.37 18.53 -1.48
C VAL A 64 -2.47 18.94 -0.51
N ILE A 65 -2.61 18.25 0.62
CA ILE A 65 -3.66 18.53 1.61
C ILE A 65 -3.52 19.95 2.18
N ARG A 66 -2.28 20.39 2.46
CA ARG A 66 -2.02 21.67 3.09
C ARG A 66 -2.18 22.86 2.15
N TYR A 67 -1.75 22.74 0.89
CA TYR A 67 -1.64 23.88 -0.02
C TYR A 67 -2.75 23.95 -1.05
N TYR A 68 -3.46 22.87 -1.36
CA TYR A 68 -4.51 22.87 -2.38
C TYR A 68 -5.60 23.92 -2.15
N SER A 69 -6.01 24.13 -0.89
CA SER A 69 -7.02 25.14 -0.53
C SER A 69 -6.49 26.58 -0.57
N LYS A 70 -5.18 26.78 -0.51
CA LYS A 70 -4.56 28.11 -0.56
C LYS A 70 -4.49 28.69 -1.97
N TYR A 71 -4.50 27.83 -2.99
CA TYR A 71 -4.49 28.28 -4.37
C TYR A 71 -5.91 28.58 -4.85
N SER A 72 -6.12 29.80 -5.38
CA SER A 72 -7.40 30.23 -5.94
C SER A 72 -7.50 29.87 -7.43
N LYS A 73 -6.40 30.01 -8.18
CA LYS A 73 -6.37 29.76 -9.61
C LYS A 73 -6.31 28.25 -9.91
N LYS A 74 -7.06 27.84 -10.93
CA LYS A 74 -7.09 26.43 -11.37
C LYS A 74 -5.70 25.95 -11.80
N ASN A 75 -4.95 26.75 -12.56
CA ASN A 75 -3.62 26.40 -13.04
C ASN A 75 -2.64 26.10 -11.90
N ASP A 76 -2.70 26.84 -10.79
CA ASP A 76 -1.83 26.64 -9.64
C ASP A 76 -2.18 25.32 -8.91
N LYS A 77 -3.49 24.99 -8.84
CA LYS A 77 -3.95 23.70 -8.31
C LYS A 77 -3.51 22.53 -9.18
N ASP A 78 -3.65 22.66 -10.48
CA ASP A 78 -3.24 21.63 -11.44
C ASP A 78 -1.71 21.47 -11.43
N GLY A 79 -0.95 22.56 -11.30
CA GLY A 79 0.50 22.54 -11.10
C GLY A 79 0.92 21.81 -9.82
N LEU A 80 0.23 22.06 -8.69
CA LEU A 80 0.48 21.35 -7.43
C LEU A 80 0.23 19.85 -7.58
N LEU A 81 -0.87 19.46 -8.24
CA LEU A 81 -1.21 18.07 -8.48
C LEU A 81 -0.19 17.38 -9.38
N THR A 82 0.24 18.05 -10.46
CA THR A 82 1.29 17.55 -11.35
C THR A 82 2.60 17.36 -10.61
N LEU A 83 3.02 18.33 -9.82
CA LEU A 83 4.25 18.26 -9.02
C LEU A 83 4.18 17.11 -8.00
N SER A 84 3.01 16.86 -7.42
CA SER A 84 2.81 15.79 -6.46
C SER A 84 3.00 14.38 -7.06
N ILE A 85 2.83 14.21 -8.38
CA ILE A 85 3.14 12.97 -9.09
C ILE A 85 4.61 12.93 -9.53
N LEU A 86 5.14 14.05 -10.03
CA LEU A 86 6.50 14.10 -10.54
C LEU A 86 7.55 13.84 -9.45
N MET A 87 7.34 14.37 -8.24
CA MET A 87 8.28 14.16 -7.13
C MET A 87 8.49 12.68 -6.79
N PRO A 88 7.46 11.87 -6.53
CA PRO A 88 7.65 10.43 -6.33
C PRO A 88 8.32 9.72 -7.51
N ILE A 89 8.05 10.14 -8.76
CA ILE A 89 8.73 9.57 -9.94
C ILE A 89 10.24 9.83 -9.86
N VAL A 90 10.66 11.07 -9.58
CA VAL A 90 12.07 11.44 -9.45
C VAL A 90 12.72 10.65 -8.31
N ILE A 91 12.04 10.53 -7.17
CA ILE A 91 12.56 9.76 -6.04
C ILE A 91 12.70 8.28 -6.38
N VAL A 92 11.72 7.69 -7.08
CA VAL A 92 11.79 6.29 -7.54
C VAL A 92 12.98 6.09 -8.47
N LEU A 93 13.23 7.02 -9.41
CA LEU A 93 14.39 6.95 -10.32
C LEU A 93 15.74 6.98 -9.59
N LEU A 94 15.81 7.63 -8.43
CA LEU A 94 17.00 7.66 -7.57
C LEU A 94 17.06 6.44 -6.64
N PHE A 95 15.92 6.04 -6.08
CA PHE A 95 15.83 5.00 -5.06
C PHE A 95 16.00 3.60 -5.65
N VAL A 96 15.47 3.34 -6.86
CA VAL A 96 15.55 2.01 -7.50
C VAL A 96 17.00 1.59 -7.76
N PRO A 97 17.86 2.40 -8.39
CA PRO A 97 19.27 2.05 -8.54
C PRO A 97 19.96 1.80 -7.19
N LEU A 98 19.70 2.65 -6.19
CA LEU A 98 20.26 2.46 -4.85
C LEU A 98 19.82 1.13 -4.24
N PHE A 99 18.53 0.81 -4.33
CA PHE A 99 18.00 -0.48 -3.86
C PHE A 99 18.63 -1.66 -4.58
N LEU A 100 18.88 -1.55 -5.89
CA LEU A 100 19.52 -2.61 -6.67
C LEU A 100 21.01 -2.80 -6.30
N VAL A 101 21.73 -1.73 -6.02
CA VAL A 101 23.14 -1.80 -5.58
C VAL A 101 23.24 -2.52 -4.23
N TYR A 102 22.36 -2.23 -3.28
CA TYR A 102 22.35 -2.82 -1.94
C TYR A 102 21.42 -4.04 -1.82
N TYR A 103 20.93 -4.59 -2.94
CA TYR A 103 19.94 -5.66 -2.95
C TYR A 103 20.40 -6.91 -2.17
N ASP A 104 21.62 -7.35 -2.38
CA ASP A 104 22.16 -8.53 -1.73
C ASP A 104 22.40 -8.31 -0.23
N ASP A 105 22.85 -7.12 0.17
CA ASP A 105 23.02 -6.77 1.57
C ASP A 105 21.66 -6.73 2.30
N ILE A 106 20.65 -6.10 1.69
CA ILE A 106 19.28 -6.05 2.20
C ILE A 106 18.72 -7.46 2.34
N ARG A 107 18.89 -8.28 1.30
CA ARG A 107 18.44 -9.65 1.26
C ARG A 107 19.08 -10.48 2.37
N GLN A 108 20.38 -10.38 2.56
CA GLN A 108 21.12 -11.09 3.59
C GLN A 108 20.70 -10.63 4.99
N TYR A 109 20.57 -9.32 5.19
CA TYR A 109 20.18 -8.75 6.48
C TYR A 109 18.76 -9.13 6.90
N LEU A 110 17.80 -9.08 5.98
CA LEU A 110 16.39 -9.38 6.28
C LEU A 110 16.12 -10.87 6.48
N PHE A 111 16.86 -11.75 5.80
CA PHE A 111 16.59 -13.18 5.78
C PHE A 111 17.75 -14.03 6.33
N GLN A 112 18.41 -13.54 7.40
CA GLN A 112 19.51 -14.26 8.07
C GLN A 112 19.13 -15.67 8.52
N SER A 113 17.89 -15.86 8.99
CA SER A 113 17.41 -17.14 9.51
C SER A 113 16.90 -18.11 8.42
N ASP A 114 16.51 -17.61 7.24
CA ASP A 114 15.97 -18.44 6.16
C ASP A 114 16.19 -17.81 4.78
N GLN A 115 17.31 -18.15 4.19
CA GLN A 115 17.67 -17.66 2.85
C GLN A 115 16.72 -18.09 1.74
N SER A 116 15.90 -19.16 1.94
CA SER A 116 14.93 -19.58 0.92
C SER A 116 13.83 -18.55 0.66
N LEU A 117 13.55 -17.69 1.64
CA LEU A 117 12.56 -16.62 1.55
C LEU A 117 13.12 -15.33 0.94
N SER A 118 14.43 -15.21 0.88
CA SER A 118 15.12 -14.01 0.42
C SER A 118 14.81 -13.64 -1.05
N ARG A 119 14.38 -14.62 -1.86
CA ARG A 119 13.94 -14.39 -3.23
C ARG A 119 12.76 -13.43 -3.36
N TYR A 120 12.00 -13.20 -2.28
CA TYR A 120 10.85 -12.28 -2.28
C TYR A 120 11.20 -10.84 -1.89
N THR A 121 12.48 -10.51 -1.68
CA THR A 121 12.92 -9.15 -1.30
C THR A 121 12.45 -8.07 -2.29
N TYR A 122 12.37 -8.40 -3.59
CA TYR A 122 11.89 -7.48 -4.64
C TYR A 122 10.46 -6.97 -4.40
N VAL A 123 9.63 -7.77 -3.71
CA VAL A 123 8.23 -7.42 -3.39
C VAL A 123 8.14 -6.12 -2.61
N ILE A 124 9.11 -5.89 -1.71
CA ILE A 124 9.22 -4.68 -0.89
C ILE A 124 9.20 -3.44 -1.77
N LEU A 125 10.05 -3.43 -2.80
CA LEU A 125 10.17 -2.29 -3.72
C LEU A 125 8.87 -2.05 -4.50
N PHE A 126 8.31 -3.11 -5.10
CA PHE A 126 7.08 -2.98 -5.89
C PHE A 126 5.89 -2.49 -5.06
N ILE A 127 5.69 -3.03 -3.86
CA ILE A 127 4.60 -2.61 -2.98
C ILE A 127 4.85 -1.19 -2.43
N ALA A 128 6.09 -0.83 -2.08
CA ALA A 128 6.42 0.51 -1.61
C ALA A 128 6.14 1.58 -2.68
N ILE A 129 6.52 1.33 -3.94
CA ILE A 129 6.23 2.22 -5.06
C ILE A 129 4.72 2.37 -5.24
N SER A 130 3.99 1.25 -5.37
CA SER A 130 2.54 1.28 -5.53
C SER A 130 1.84 2.04 -4.41
N THR A 131 2.22 1.77 -3.16
CA THR A 131 1.62 2.43 -1.99
C THR A 131 1.96 3.92 -1.95
N SER A 132 3.16 4.32 -2.38
CA SER A 132 3.56 5.73 -2.46
C SER A 132 2.69 6.53 -3.43
N PHE A 133 2.49 6.02 -4.64
CA PHE A 133 1.58 6.65 -5.62
C PHE A 133 0.14 6.65 -5.14
N PHE A 134 -0.29 5.57 -4.49
CA PHE A 134 -1.63 5.52 -3.91
C PHE A 134 -1.86 6.62 -2.87
N GLU A 135 -0.92 6.88 -1.97
CA GLU A 135 -1.04 7.95 -0.98
C GLU A 135 -1.16 9.35 -1.62
N VAL A 136 -0.47 9.58 -2.75
CA VAL A 136 -0.63 10.82 -3.52
C VAL A 136 -2.06 10.91 -4.10
N PHE A 137 -2.56 9.88 -4.77
CA PHE A 137 -3.93 9.85 -5.30
C PHE A 137 -4.99 9.94 -4.20
N TYR A 138 -4.74 9.29 -3.08
CA TYR A 138 -5.62 9.39 -1.91
C TYR A 138 -5.68 10.83 -1.38
N SER A 139 -4.57 11.57 -1.36
CA SER A 139 -4.56 12.98 -0.98
C SER A 139 -5.42 13.83 -1.93
N TRP A 140 -5.44 13.52 -3.23
CA TRP A 140 -6.31 14.18 -4.21
C TRP A 140 -7.80 13.90 -3.95
N LEU A 141 -8.14 12.66 -3.61
CA LEU A 141 -9.52 12.31 -3.24
C LEU A 141 -9.96 13.06 -1.99
N ARG A 142 -9.08 13.25 -1.01
CA ARG A 142 -9.37 13.99 0.21
C ARG A 142 -9.65 15.47 -0.07
N VAL A 143 -8.84 16.16 -0.85
CA VAL A 143 -9.05 17.57 -1.17
C VAL A 143 -10.26 17.80 -2.07
N LYS A 144 -10.69 16.77 -2.82
CA LYS A 144 -11.92 16.79 -3.64
C LYS A 144 -13.15 16.28 -2.88
N LEU A 145 -13.08 16.11 -1.55
CA LEU A 145 -14.17 15.64 -0.69
C LEU A 145 -14.70 14.24 -1.07
N LYS A 146 -13.88 13.39 -1.65
CA LYS A 146 -14.18 11.99 -1.97
C LYS A 146 -13.45 11.02 -1.01
N SER A 147 -13.30 11.41 0.25
CA SER A 147 -12.50 10.69 1.24
C SER A 147 -13.02 9.29 1.56
N VAL A 148 -14.33 9.06 1.46
CA VAL A 148 -14.95 7.74 1.75
C VAL A 148 -14.43 6.67 0.79
N PHE A 149 -14.44 6.97 -0.51
CA PHE A 149 -13.91 6.04 -1.53
C PHE A 149 -12.40 5.81 -1.36
N GLY A 150 -11.65 6.89 -1.12
CA GLY A 150 -10.21 6.78 -0.87
C GLY A 150 -9.89 5.96 0.38
N ASN A 151 -10.68 6.11 1.44
CA ASN A 151 -10.52 5.34 2.68
C ASN A 151 -10.87 3.85 2.50
N PHE A 152 -11.90 3.55 1.71
CA PHE A 152 -12.21 2.18 1.31
C PHE A 152 -11.01 1.52 0.61
N LEU A 153 -10.42 2.18 -0.39
CA LEU A 153 -9.25 1.69 -1.11
C LEU A 153 -7.99 1.60 -0.23
N LYS A 154 -7.88 2.47 0.78
CA LYS A 154 -6.73 2.49 1.69
C LYS A 154 -6.79 1.35 2.71
N GLU A 155 -7.91 1.21 3.38
CA GLU A 155 -8.05 0.38 4.58
C GLU A 155 -8.70 -0.98 4.29
N LEU A 156 -9.78 -0.99 3.54
CA LEU A 156 -10.58 -2.20 3.35
C LEU A 156 -10.05 -3.06 2.19
N TYR A 157 -9.74 -2.42 1.06
CA TYR A 157 -9.31 -3.14 -0.15
C TYR A 157 -8.09 -4.06 0.06
N PRO A 158 -6.97 -3.65 0.70
CA PRO A 158 -5.82 -4.53 0.88
C PRO A 158 -6.15 -5.75 1.75
N ARG A 159 -7.02 -5.58 2.74
CA ARG A 159 -7.43 -6.67 3.63
C ARG A 159 -8.35 -7.68 2.93
N LEU A 160 -9.26 -7.18 2.09
CA LEU A 160 -10.09 -8.02 1.23
C LEU A 160 -9.23 -8.77 0.20
N LEU A 161 -8.32 -8.08 -0.47
CA LEU A 161 -7.39 -8.69 -1.41
C LEU A 161 -6.65 -9.87 -0.78
N ILE A 162 -6.08 -9.66 0.40
CA ILE A 162 -5.37 -10.71 1.15
C ILE A 162 -6.33 -11.86 1.50
N ALA A 163 -7.53 -11.57 2.00
CA ALA A 163 -8.51 -12.60 2.32
C ALA A 163 -8.84 -13.47 1.11
N PHE A 164 -9.10 -12.86 -0.05
CA PHE A 164 -9.36 -13.58 -1.29
C PHE A 164 -8.17 -14.43 -1.72
N LEU A 165 -6.95 -13.89 -1.69
CA LEU A 165 -5.76 -14.64 -2.05
C LEU A 165 -5.52 -15.82 -1.11
N LEU A 166 -5.77 -15.67 0.19
CA LEU A 166 -5.66 -16.76 1.17
C LEU A 166 -6.67 -17.87 0.91
N ILE A 167 -7.91 -17.52 0.56
CA ILE A 167 -8.95 -18.48 0.19
C ILE A 167 -8.54 -19.25 -1.08
N PHE A 168 -8.08 -18.56 -2.13
CA PHE A 168 -7.63 -19.22 -3.37
C PHE A 168 -6.39 -20.09 -3.16
N TYR A 169 -5.51 -19.70 -2.25
CA TYR A 169 -4.38 -20.51 -1.84
C TYR A 169 -4.85 -21.78 -1.10
N SER A 170 -5.84 -21.67 -0.20
CA SER A 170 -6.34 -22.80 0.60
C SER A 170 -7.03 -23.89 -0.23
N ILE A 171 -7.69 -23.52 -1.33
CA ILE A 171 -8.34 -24.47 -2.25
C ILE A 171 -7.38 -25.01 -3.33
N GLY A 172 -6.09 -24.69 -3.22
CA GLY A 172 -5.04 -25.19 -4.12
C GLY A 172 -5.00 -24.57 -5.52
N LEU A 173 -5.76 -23.47 -5.75
CA LEU A 173 -5.73 -22.74 -7.03
C LEU A 173 -4.47 -21.89 -7.20
N LEU A 174 -3.82 -21.51 -6.11
CA LEU A 174 -2.61 -20.70 -6.12
C LEU A 174 -1.50 -21.43 -5.37
N ASN A 175 -0.28 -21.40 -5.91
CA ASN A 175 0.93 -21.65 -5.15
C ASN A 175 1.41 -20.36 -4.48
N PHE A 176 2.40 -20.45 -3.59
CA PHE A 176 2.87 -19.28 -2.86
C PHE A 176 3.50 -18.21 -3.77
N GLU A 177 4.17 -18.61 -4.85
CA GLU A 177 4.74 -17.67 -5.82
C GLU A 177 3.64 -16.86 -6.53
N SER A 178 2.58 -17.55 -6.99
CA SER A 178 1.41 -16.90 -7.60
C SER A 178 0.69 -16.00 -6.60
N PHE A 179 0.57 -16.42 -5.33
CA PHE A 179 0.01 -15.59 -4.27
C PHE A 179 0.75 -14.26 -4.14
N VAL A 180 2.09 -14.28 -4.11
CA VAL A 180 2.92 -13.08 -4.00
C VAL A 180 2.79 -12.20 -5.26
N LEU A 181 2.77 -12.80 -6.44
CA LEU A 181 2.57 -12.06 -7.69
C LEU A 181 1.20 -11.37 -7.74
N PHE A 182 0.12 -12.08 -7.41
CA PHE A 182 -1.22 -11.49 -7.35
C PHE A 182 -1.36 -10.44 -6.23
N LEU A 183 -0.61 -10.56 -5.16
CA LEU A 183 -0.53 -9.52 -4.14
C LEU A 183 0.04 -8.23 -4.74
N ILE A 184 1.16 -8.29 -5.47
CA ILE A 184 1.73 -7.13 -6.16
C ILE A 184 0.71 -6.56 -7.15
N TYR A 185 0.15 -7.37 -8.04
CA TYR A 185 -0.85 -6.90 -9.02
C TYR A 185 -2.04 -6.23 -8.35
N GLY A 186 -2.54 -6.78 -7.23
CA GLY A 186 -3.63 -6.19 -6.47
C GLY A 186 -3.28 -4.80 -5.91
N TYR A 187 -2.05 -4.62 -5.43
CA TYR A 187 -1.59 -3.30 -4.98
C TYR A 187 -1.51 -2.28 -6.13
N TYR A 188 -1.11 -2.70 -7.33
CA TYR A 188 -1.13 -1.82 -8.52
C TYR A 188 -2.55 -1.58 -9.04
N LEU A 189 -3.44 -2.58 -9.00
CA LEU A 189 -4.84 -2.42 -9.39
C LEU A 189 -5.55 -1.33 -8.55
N ARG A 190 -5.15 -1.14 -7.31
CA ARG A 190 -5.65 -0.07 -6.44
C ARG A 190 -5.38 1.34 -6.99
N LEU A 191 -4.42 1.51 -7.90
CA LEU A 191 -4.07 2.80 -8.51
C LEU A 191 -5.01 3.21 -9.64
N LEU A 192 -5.75 2.25 -10.22
CA LEU A 192 -6.71 2.45 -11.32
C LEU A 192 -8.08 2.85 -10.79
#